data_2b1ee633d3d092ef07c232ab094c5749
#
_entry.id   2b1ee633d3d092ef07c232ab094c5749
#
_cell.length_a   1.000
_cell.length_b   1.000
_cell.length_c   1.000
_cell.angle_alpha   90.00
_cell.angle_beta   90.00
_cell.angle_gamma   90.00
#
_symmetry.space_group_name_H-M   'P 1'
#
loop_
_entity.id
_entity.type
_entity.pdbx_description
1 polymer ?
#
loop_
_entity_poly.entity_id
_entity_poly.type
_entity_poly.pdbx_seq_one_letter_code
_entity_poly.pdbx_strand_id
1 'polypeptide(L)'
;MKNHRLTESTIGSAKVSVDIVPKGKCIPNVKINPTSITVHQTGNIGASARANHNYMKNINKSGARIASWHFTVDDKEIIQAQSTNYKTYHAGCTSGNNSSIGIEICMFTDKAKQKKAYLNAIALIKILMKYYCFDISKVIRHYDWSKKHCPAWLIEGKYGYNWSWFKNEIKKAPAASGNDSFLVKIIYTGKEGLNVRKEPTTASQITGVVYYKQVFTIVETKNNWGKLKSGLGWISLNNKYVQKL
;
A
#
# COMPACT_ATOMS: atom_id res chain seq x y z
N MET A 1 -3.55 7.17 -6.93
CA MET A 1 -2.72 7.14 -8.19
C MET A 1 -3.38 7.95 -9.31
N LYS A 2 -2.58 8.60 -10.15
CA LYS A 2 -3.01 9.31 -11.37
C LYS A 2 -2.00 9.02 -12.49
N ASN A 3 -2.47 8.75 -13.71
CA ASN A 3 -1.60 8.46 -14.87
C ASN A 3 -0.51 7.41 -14.58
N HIS A 4 -0.89 6.30 -13.92
CA HIS A 4 0.00 5.19 -13.60
C HIS A 4 1.15 5.54 -12.62
N ARG A 5 1.02 6.65 -11.89
CA ARG A 5 1.97 7.09 -10.86
C ARG A 5 1.27 7.30 -9.52
N LEU A 6 2.03 7.11 -8.46
CA LEU A 6 1.57 7.43 -7.10
C LEU A 6 1.39 8.96 -6.96
N THR A 7 0.38 9.34 -6.20
CA THR A 7 0.07 10.75 -5.87
C THR A 7 0.09 10.99 -4.36
N GLU A 8 0.11 9.90 -3.61
CA GLU A 8 0.16 9.89 -2.16
C GLU A 8 1.55 10.32 -1.68
N SER A 9 1.64 11.13 -0.63
CA SER A 9 2.92 11.51 0.00
C SER A 9 3.44 10.43 0.95
N THR A 10 2.52 9.61 1.48
CA THR A 10 2.81 8.48 2.37
C THR A 10 1.92 7.30 2.05
N ILE A 11 2.43 6.08 2.22
CA ILE A 11 1.68 4.83 2.10
C ILE A 11 2.12 3.91 3.24
N GLY A 12 1.17 3.44 4.04
CA GLY A 12 1.49 2.78 5.29
C GLY A 12 2.22 3.74 6.23
N SER A 13 3.42 3.37 6.67
CA SER A 13 4.32 4.25 7.45
C SER A 13 5.46 4.84 6.62
N ALA A 14 5.52 4.59 5.32
CA ALA A 14 6.61 4.98 4.44
C ALA A 14 6.31 6.26 3.67
N LYS A 15 7.32 7.13 3.53
CA LYS A 15 7.31 8.26 2.59
C LYS A 15 7.29 7.74 1.17
N VAL A 16 6.55 8.38 0.28
CA VAL A 16 6.52 8.07 -1.15
C VAL A 16 7.43 9.01 -1.92
N SER A 17 8.25 8.45 -2.78
CA SER A 17 9.07 9.18 -3.75
C SER A 17 8.80 8.65 -5.17
N VAL A 18 8.43 9.53 -6.09
CA VAL A 18 8.31 9.19 -7.52
C VAL A 18 9.58 9.66 -8.22
N ASP A 19 10.51 8.73 -8.45
CA ASP A 19 11.84 8.97 -9.05
C ASP A 19 12.01 8.06 -10.28
N ILE A 20 11.39 8.49 -11.38
CA ILE A 20 11.30 7.70 -12.61
C ILE A 20 12.66 7.59 -13.29
N VAL A 21 13.11 6.37 -13.51
CA VAL A 21 14.34 6.09 -14.24
C VAL A 21 14.08 6.23 -15.74
N PRO A 22 14.85 7.06 -16.45
CA PRO A 22 14.65 7.28 -17.89
C PRO A 22 14.95 6.03 -18.72
N LYS A 23 14.54 6.03 -19.99
CA LYS A 23 14.94 5.01 -20.97
C LYS A 23 16.45 4.75 -20.92
N GLY A 24 16.82 3.50 -20.98
CA GLY A 24 18.20 3.04 -20.93
C GLY A 24 18.30 1.55 -21.23
N LYS A 25 19.41 0.94 -20.81
CA LYS A 25 19.67 -0.48 -21.12
C LYS A 25 18.70 -1.45 -20.43
N CYS A 26 18.17 -1.07 -19.25
CA CYS A 26 17.22 -1.88 -18.46
C CYS A 26 15.79 -1.35 -18.50
N ILE A 27 15.55 -0.17 -19.06
CA ILE A 27 14.23 0.47 -19.20
C ILE A 27 13.93 0.64 -20.70
N PRO A 28 13.17 -0.28 -21.30
CA PRO A 28 12.96 -0.30 -22.75
C PRO A 28 11.98 0.77 -23.24
N ASN A 29 11.24 1.42 -22.34
CA ASN A 29 10.19 2.41 -22.66
C ASN A 29 9.05 1.85 -23.54
N VAL A 30 8.72 0.60 -23.33
CA VAL A 30 7.60 -0.10 -24.01
C VAL A 30 6.39 -0.09 -23.09
N LYS A 31 5.24 0.35 -23.60
CA LYS A 31 3.98 0.31 -22.86
C LYS A 31 3.48 -1.12 -22.69
N ILE A 32 2.88 -1.39 -21.54
CA ILE A 32 2.22 -2.65 -21.22
C ILE A 32 0.84 -2.39 -20.61
N ASN A 33 0.02 -3.43 -20.59
CA ASN A 33 -1.25 -3.45 -19.88
C ASN A 33 -1.13 -4.44 -18.71
N PRO A 34 -0.85 -4.00 -17.48
CA PRO A 34 -0.63 -4.90 -16.36
C PRO A 34 -1.89 -5.72 -16.04
N THR A 35 -1.72 -7.00 -15.80
CA THR A 35 -2.77 -7.94 -15.39
C THR A 35 -2.50 -8.57 -14.03
N SER A 36 -1.34 -8.28 -13.43
CA SER A 36 -0.93 -8.82 -12.14
C SER A 36 0.12 -7.93 -11.45
N ILE A 37 0.37 -8.23 -10.18
CA ILE A 37 1.42 -7.65 -9.36
C ILE A 37 2.37 -8.78 -8.96
N THR A 38 3.66 -8.61 -9.23
CA THR A 38 4.69 -9.58 -8.88
C THR A 38 5.51 -9.09 -7.68
N VAL A 39 5.52 -9.88 -6.62
CA VAL A 39 6.25 -9.58 -5.39
C VAL A 39 7.63 -10.23 -5.43
N HIS A 40 8.66 -9.44 -5.14
CA HIS A 40 10.05 -9.82 -5.02
C HIS A 40 10.64 -9.44 -3.67
N GLN A 41 11.82 -9.96 -3.39
CA GLN A 41 12.72 -9.46 -2.37
C GLN A 41 14.07 -9.17 -3.01
N THR A 42 14.71 -8.06 -2.60
CA THR A 42 15.90 -7.50 -3.25
C THR A 42 17.12 -8.43 -3.24
N GLY A 43 17.16 -9.42 -2.34
CA GLY A 43 18.37 -10.27 -2.14
C GLY A 43 19.57 -9.48 -1.57
N ASN A 44 19.43 -8.19 -1.32
CA ASN A 44 20.47 -7.30 -0.81
C ASN A 44 20.15 -6.92 0.64
N ILE A 45 20.56 -7.79 1.57
CA ILE A 45 20.22 -7.66 2.99
C ILE A 45 20.84 -6.39 3.58
N GLY A 46 20.01 -5.59 4.27
CA GLY A 46 20.41 -4.35 4.92
C GLY A 46 20.35 -3.11 4.04
N ALA A 47 20.25 -3.26 2.72
CA ALA A 47 20.16 -2.13 1.81
C ALA A 47 18.76 -1.48 1.82
N SER A 48 18.72 -0.14 1.85
CA SER A 48 17.49 0.64 1.80
C SER A 48 16.84 0.63 0.42
N ALA A 49 15.58 1.09 0.33
CA ALA A 49 14.90 1.31 -0.94
C ALA A 49 15.68 2.27 -1.84
N ARG A 50 16.25 3.33 -1.26
CA ARG A 50 17.08 4.31 -2.00
C ARG A 50 18.35 3.69 -2.56
N ALA A 51 19.04 2.85 -1.79
CA ALA A 51 20.26 2.17 -2.25
C ALA A 51 19.95 1.21 -3.42
N ASN A 52 18.89 0.40 -3.32
CA ASN A 52 18.47 -0.49 -4.39
C ASN A 52 17.97 0.27 -5.63
N HIS A 53 17.27 1.39 -5.45
CA HIS A 53 16.87 2.26 -6.56
C HIS A 53 18.09 2.85 -7.30
N ASN A 54 19.09 3.34 -6.56
CA ASN A 54 20.34 3.85 -7.14
C ASN A 54 21.12 2.75 -7.88
N TYR A 55 21.12 1.53 -7.35
CA TYR A 55 21.66 0.38 -8.06
C TYR A 55 20.96 0.17 -9.41
N MET A 56 19.62 0.23 -9.45
CA MET A 56 18.87 0.10 -10.71
C MET A 56 19.24 1.23 -11.71
N LYS A 57 19.39 2.48 -11.24
CA LYS A 57 19.88 3.60 -12.09
C LYS A 57 21.26 3.29 -12.69
N ASN A 58 22.16 2.74 -11.89
CA ASN A 58 23.52 2.42 -12.32
C ASN A 58 23.56 1.31 -13.37
N ILE A 59 22.81 0.20 -13.15
CA ILE A 59 22.74 -0.87 -14.15
C ILE A 59 21.99 -0.44 -15.41
N ASN A 60 21.04 0.48 -15.30
CA ASN A 60 20.35 1.05 -16.47
C ASN A 60 21.31 1.87 -17.36
N LYS A 61 22.29 2.54 -16.78
CA LYS A 61 23.35 3.26 -17.53
C LYS A 61 24.38 2.29 -18.10
N SER A 62 24.93 1.41 -17.27
CA SER A 62 26.05 0.53 -17.63
C SER A 62 25.63 -0.66 -18.50
N GLY A 63 24.46 -1.24 -18.25
CA GLY A 63 24.02 -2.52 -18.83
C GLY A 63 24.72 -3.73 -18.23
N ALA A 64 25.42 -3.57 -17.11
CA ALA A 64 26.12 -4.66 -16.44
C ALA A 64 25.15 -5.81 -16.00
N ARG A 65 23.87 -5.49 -15.87
CA ARG A 65 22.82 -6.46 -15.61
C ARG A 65 21.50 -5.95 -16.19
N ILE A 66 20.75 -6.80 -16.86
CA ILE A 66 19.42 -6.46 -17.37
C ILE A 66 18.38 -6.81 -16.31
N ALA A 67 18.08 -5.84 -15.45
CA ALA A 67 17.04 -5.94 -14.43
C ALA A 67 16.45 -4.55 -14.15
N SER A 68 15.13 -4.50 -13.94
CA SER A 68 14.41 -3.29 -13.53
C SER A 68 13.06 -3.67 -12.93
N TRP A 69 12.48 -2.78 -12.14
CA TRP A 69 11.21 -2.99 -11.46
C TRP A 69 10.46 -1.67 -11.30
N HIS A 70 9.20 -1.74 -10.88
CA HIS A 70 8.36 -0.54 -10.76
C HIS A 70 8.51 0.14 -9.41
N PHE A 71 8.61 -0.64 -8.32
CA PHE A 71 8.67 -0.12 -6.96
C PHE A 71 9.75 -0.80 -6.13
N THR A 72 10.42 -0.01 -5.30
CA THR A 72 11.25 -0.51 -4.20
C THR A 72 10.66 -0.05 -2.89
N VAL A 73 10.54 -0.95 -1.92
CA VAL A 73 9.84 -0.70 -0.65
C VAL A 73 10.70 -1.12 0.52
N ASP A 74 10.91 -0.23 1.49
CA ASP A 74 11.52 -0.54 2.78
C ASP A 74 10.65 -0.10 3.98
N ASP A 75 11.23 -0.05 5.17
CA ASP A 75 10.55 0.34 6.40
C ASP A 75 10.25 1.85 6.51
N LYS A 76 10.81 2.68 5.61
CA LYS A 76 10.74 4.15 5.64
C LYS A 76 10.31 4.79 4.32
N GLU A 77 10.63 4.16 3.19
CA GLU A 77 10.44 4.75 1.87
C GLU A 77 9.85 3.75 0.88
N ILE A 78 8.95 4.26 0.03
CA ILE A 78 8.47 3.61 -1.19
C ILE A 78 8.91 4.46 -2.36
N ILE A 79 9.71 3.89 -3.26
CA ILE A 79 10.18 4.59 -4.45
C ILE A 79 9.51 4.01 -5.67
N GLN A 80 8.78 4.83 -6.41
CA GLN A 80 8.31 4.46 -7.73
C GLN A 80 9.39 4.80 -8.77
N ALA A 81 9.96 3.77 -9.37
CA ALA A 81 11.06 3.86 -10.33
C ALA A 81 10.58 3.85 -11.78
N GLN A 82 9.36 3.34 -12.05
CA GLN A 82 8.76 3.36 -13.37
C GLN A 82 7.24 3.50 -13.28
N SER A 83 6.62 4.14 -14.28
CA SER A 83 5.16 4.14 -14.42
C SER A 83 4.66 2.72 -14.64
N THR A 84 3.57 2.34 -13.96
CA THR A 84 3.12 0.95 -13.90
C THR A 84 2.60 0.40 -15.24
N ASN A 85 2.39 1.24 -16.23
CA ASN A 85 2.04 0.85 -17.61
C ASN A 85 3.25 0.78 -18.55
N TYR A 86 4.47 0.69 -18.03
CA TYR A 86 5.68 0.46 -18.82
C TYR A 86 6.37 -0.83 -18.41
N LYS A 87 6.94 -1.51 -19.41
CA LYS A 87 7.68 -2.76 -19.20
C LYS A 87 8.91 -2.57 -18.34
N THR A 88 9.12 -3.52 -17.42
CA THR A 88 10.36 -3.68 -16.66
C THR A 88 10.83 -5.14 -16.72
N TYR A 89 12.12 -5.39 -16.47
CA TYR A 89 12.72 -6.72 -16.54
C TYR A 89 12.91 -7.29 -15.12
N HIS A 90 11.87 -7.95 -14.59
CA HIS A 90 11.88 -8.46 -13.20
C HIS A 90 11.41 -9.92 -13.05
N ALA A 91 10.60 -10.43 -13.98
CA ALA A 91 9.90 -11.70 -13.78
C ALA A 91 10.69 -12.94 -14.26
N GLY A 92 11.85 -12.74 -14.88
CA GLY A 92 12.64 -13.85 -15.45
C GLY A 92 12.04 -14.51 -16.69
N CYS A 93 10.91 -13.98 -17.19
CA CYS A 93 10.27 -14.45 -18.44
C CYS A 93 9.58 -13.29 -19.16
N THR A 94 9.39 -13.44 -20.46
CA THR A 94 8.79 -12.41 -21.32
C THR A 94 7.34 -12.12 -20.94
N SER A 95 6.54 -13.14 -20.65
CA SER A 95 5.14 -12.98 -20.26
C SER A 95 5.00 -12.14 -19.00
N GLY A 96 5.73 -12.48 -17.93
CA GLY A 96 5.70 -11.74 -16.69
C GLY A 96 6.21 -10.30 -16.82
N ASN A 97 7.28 -10.08 -17.58
CA ASN A 97 7.82 -8.73 -17.82
C ASN A 97 6.86 -7.83 -18.64
N ASN A 98 6.02 -8.43 -19.49
CA ASN A 98 5.07 -7.71 -20.34
C ASN A 98 3.69 -7.50 -19.70
N SER A 99 3.40 -8.15 -18.57
CA SER A 99 2.04 -8.17 -18.02
C SER A 99 1.98 -7.95 -16.50
N SER A 100 3.09 -7.68 -15.83
CA SER A 100 3.03 -7.50 -14.37
C SER A 100 3.80 -6.29 -13.83
N ILE A 101 3.34 -5.81 -12.68
CA ILE A 101 3.96 -4.73 -11.91
C ILE A 101 4.92 -5.35 -10.90
N GLY A 102 6.23 -5.13 -11.05
CA GLY A 102 7.24 -5.67 -10.11
C GLY A 102 7.43 -4.78 -8.90
N ILE A 103 7.36 -5.37 -7.70
CA ILE A 103 7.62 -4.72 -6.41
C ILE A 103 8.76 -5.46 -5.72
N GLU A 104 9.87 -4.76 -5.47
CA GLU A 104 11.01 -5.24 -4.72
C GLU A 104 10.93 -4.80 -3.26
N ILE A 105 10.79 -5.76 -2.34
CA ILE A 105 10.76 -5.51 -0.90
C ILE A 105 12.17 -5.68 -0.34
N CYS A 106 12.69 -4.66 0.32
CA CYS A 106 13.99 -4.68 0.98
C CYS A 106 14.02 -5.72 2.12
N MET A 107 15.20 -6.23 2.40
CA MET A 107 15.44 -7.31 3.37
C MET A 107 16.27 -6.80 4.53
N PHE A 108 15.80 -7.04 5.77
CA PHE A 108 16.47 -6.60 7.00
C PHE A 108 16.60 -7.75 7.99
N THR A 109 17.76 -7.86 8.64
CA THR A 109 17.94 -8.79 9.77
C THR A 109 17.15 -8.38 11.01
N ASP A 110 16.85 -7.09 11.15
CA ASP A 110 15.93 -6.58 12.16
C ASP A 110 14.49 -6.98 11.82
N LYS A 111 13.89 -7.81 12.67
CA LYS A 111 12.51 -8.31 12.50
C LYS A 111 11.46 -7.19 12.46
N ALA A 112 11.65 -6.12 13.24
CA ALA A 112 10.69 -5.01 13.29
C ALA A 112 10.74 -4.18 12.00
N LYS A 113 11.94 -3.89 11.48
CA LYS A 113 12.13 -3.24 10.18
C LYS A 113 11.56 -4.10 9.04
N GLN A 114 11.84 -5.41 9.06
CA GLN A 114 11.32 -6.32 8.05
C GLN A 114 9.79 -6.35 8.05
N LYS A 115 9.17 -6.38 9.23
CA LYS A 115 7.70 -6.29 9.35
C LYS A 115 7.16 -5.00 8.76
N LYS A 116 7.79 -3.85 9.05
CA LYS A 116 7.38 -2.56 8.48
C LYS A 116 7.48 -2.54 6.95
N ALA A 117 8.58 -3.06 6.38
CA ALA A 117 8.74 -3.17 4.94
C ALA A 117 7.62 -4.01 4.30
N TYR A 118 7.25 -5.14 4.91
CA TYR A 118 6.11 -5.94 4.46
C TYR A 118 4.78 -5.18 4.55
N LEU A 119 4.50 -4.50 5.67
CA LEU A 119 3.25 -3.76 5.84
C LEU A 119 3.15 -2.58 4.85
N ASN A 120 4.24 -1.88 4.57
CA ASN A 120 4.30 -0.83 3.56
C ASN A 120 4.05 -1.40 2.14
N ALA A 121 4.64 -2.54 1.80
CA ALA A 121 4.40 -3.22 0.53
C ALA A 121 2.94 -3.69 0.41
N ILE A 122 2.34 -4.22 1.47
CA ILE A 122 0.93 -4.60 1.54
C ILE A 122 0.03 -3.38 1.28
N ALA A 123 0.32 -2.24 1.91
CA ALA A 123 -0.43 -1.00 1.70
C ALA A 123 -0.33 -0.50 0.25
N LEU A 124 0.87 -0.54 -0.36
CA LEU A 124 1.08 -0.22 -1.77
C LEU A 124 0.28 -1.17 -2.68
N ILE A 125 0.34 -2.48 -2.42
CA ILE A 125 -0.39 -3.49 -3.21
C ILE A 125 -1.89 -3.23 -3.19
N LYS A 126 -2.48 -2.89 -2.04
CA LYS A 126 -3.91 -2.54 -1.94
C LYS A 126 -4.28 -1.35 -2.83
N ILE A 127 -3.43 -0.32 -2.90
CA ILE A 127 -3.63 0.84 -3.79
C ILE A 127 -3.58 0.41 -5.26
N LEU A 128 -2.61 -0.42 -5.64
CA LEU A 128 -2.48 -0.94 -6.99
C LEU A 128 -3.66 -1.83 -7.38
N MET A 129 -4.08 -2.74 -6.48
CA MET A 129 -5.26 -3.59 -6.69
C MET A 129 -6.52 -2.74 -6.92
N LYS A 130 -6.73 -1.70 -6.11
CA LYS A 130 -7.86 -0.77 -6.30
C LYS A 130 -7.78 -0.03 -7.64
N TYR A 131 -6.60 0.47 -8.01
CA TYR A 131 -6.41 1.23 -9.25
C TYR A 131 -6.62 0.40 -10.52
N TYR A 132 -6.21 -0.89 -10.50
CA TYR A 132 -6.33 -1.81 -11.63
C TYR A 132 -7.53 -2.76 -11.55
N CYS A 133 -8.36 -2.64 -10.51
CA CYS A 133 -9.48 -3.58 -10.23
C CYS A 133 -9.01 -5.04 -10.12
N PHE A 134 -7.82 -5.27 -9.54
CA PHE A 134 -7.29 -6.61 -9.33
C PHE A 134 -7.86 -7.25 -8.07
N ASP A 135 -8.20 -8.52 -8.16
CA ASP A 135 -8.42 -9.37 -7.00
C ASP A 135 -7.10 -9.96 -6.46
N ILE A 136 -7.17 -10.63 -5.32
CA ILE A 136 -5.99 -11.19 -4.64
C ILE A 136 -5.27 -12.29 -5.44
N SER A 137 -5.92 -12.95 -6.41
CA SER A 137 -5.28 -13.95 -7.26
C SER A 137 -4.23 -13.34 -8.17
N LYS A 138 -4.38 -12.04 -8.48
CA LYS A 138 -3.44 -11.27 -9.31
C LYS A 138 -2.17 -10.83 -8.56
N VAL A 139 -2.09 -11.07 -7.25
CA VAL A 139 -0.86 -10.85 -6.46
C VAL A 139 -0.11 -12.17 -6.39
N ILE A 140 1.01 -12.24 -7.09
CA ILE A 140 1.80 -13.46 -7.30
C ILE A 140 3.27 -13.24 -6.94
N ARG A 141 4.03 -14.33 -6.81
CA ARG A 141 5.48 -14.30 -6.52
C ARG A 141 6.29 -14.34 -7.81
N HIS A 142 7.53 -13.91 -7.76
CA HIS A 142 8.48 -14.20 -8.84
C HIS A 142 8.57 -15.72 -9.11
N TYR A 143 8.53 -16.53 -8.04
CA TYR A 143 8.50 -18.00 -8.14
C TYR A 143 7.41 -18.52 -9.08
N ASP A 144 6.26 -17.89 -9.13
CA ASP A 144 5.12 -18.35 -9.94
C ASP A 144 5.37 -18.18 -11.43
N TRP A 145 6.27 -17.24 -11.83
CA TRP A 145 6.70 -17.06 -13.22
C TRP A 145 7.83 -18.01 -13.65
N SER A 146 8.93 -18.06 -12.93
CA SER A 146 10.18 -18.67 -13.40
C SER A 146 10.76 -19.73 -12.45
N LYS A 147 10.03 -20.08 -11.38
CA LYS A 147 10.48 -20.99 -10.31
C LYS A 147 11.70 -20.49 -9.53
N LYS A 148 12.11 -19.24 -9.75
CA LYS A 148 13.14 -18.61 -8.92
C LYS A 148 12.67 -18.55 -7.47
N HIS A 149 13.53 -18.92 -6.52
CA HIS A 149 13.24 -18.86 -5.08
C HIS A 149 13.13 -17.40 -4.59
N CYS A 150 12.06 -16.73 -4.98
CA CYS A 150 11.79 -15.31 -4.70
C CYS A 150 10.27 -15.07 -4.64
N PRO A 151 9.79 -14.40 -3.61
CA PRO A 151 10.48 -13.75 -2.47
C PRO A 151 10.90 -14.77 -1.41
N ALA A 152 12.22 -14.97 -1.24
CA ALA A 152 12.79 -16.09 -0.46
C ALA A 152 12.25 -16.18 0.97
N TRP A 153 12.35 -15.10 1.75
CA TRP A 153 11.93 -15.12 3.16
C TRP A 153 10.41 -15.25 3.37
N LEU A 154 9.60 -14.82 2.39
CA LEU A 154 8.15 -15.07 2.43
C LEU A 154 7.82 -16.51 2.04
N ILE A 155 8.63 -17.14 1.20
CA ILE A 155 8.49 -18.57 0.87
C ILE A 155 8.89 -19.42 2.07
N GLU A 156 9.99 -19.08 2.74
CA GLU A 156 10.55 -19.79 3.90
C GLU A 156 9.79 -19.51 5.21
N GLY A 157 8.97 -18.47 5.28
CA GLY A 157 8.28 -18.08 6.51
C GLY A 157 9.19 -17.44 7.56
N LYS A 158 10.27 -16.78 7.12
CA LYS A 158 11.23 -16.15 8.04
C LYS A 158 10.55 -15.15 8.96
N TYR A 159 10.94 -15.16 10.22
CA TYR A 159 10.35 -14.37 11.31
C TYR A 159 8.86 -14.65 11.59
N GLY A 160 8.30 -15.74 11.06
CA GLY A 160 6.89 -16.06 11.16
C GLY A 160 6.03 -15.40 10.08
N TYR A 161 6.63 -14.74 9.09
CA TYR A 161 5.94 -14.10 7.97
C TYR A 161 6.09 -14.93 6.71
N ASN A 162 5.12 -15.78 6.40
CA ASN A 162 5.09 -16.56 5.17
C ASN A 162 4.20 -15.93 4.09
N TRP A 163 4.19 -16.52 2.89
CA TRP A 163 3.37 -16.01 1.78
C TRP A 163 1.86 -16.01 2.08
N SER A 164 1.36 -17.01 2.81
CA SER A 164 -0.05 -17.08 3.22
C SER A 164 -0.39 -15.94 4.18
N TRP A 165 0.47 -15.67 5.17
CA TRP A 165 0.34 -14.50 6.04
C TRP A 165 0.29 -13.21 5.22
N PHE A 166 1.22 -13.01 4.28
CA PHE A 166 1.31 -11.81 3.44
C PHE A 166 0.02 -11.60 2.64
N LYS A 167 -0.51 -12.65 1.98
CA LYS A 167 -1.78 -12.58 1.25
C LYS A 167 -2.98 -12.33 2.17
N ASN A 168 -3.00 -12.90 3.37
CA ASN A 168 -4.06 -12.65 4.34
C ASN A 168 -4.06 -11.21 4.84
N GLU A 169 -2.88 -10.60 5.06
CA GLU A 169 -2.79 -9.16 5.41
C GLU A 169 -3.29 -8.25 4.27
N ILE A 170 -3.06 -8.62 3.01
CA ILE A 170 -3.63 -7.89 1.87
C ILE A 170 -5.16 -7.98 1.85
N LYS A 171 -5.74 -9.15 2.15
CA LYS A 171 -7.21 -9.35 2.19
C LYS A 171 -7.90 -8.62 3.33
N LYS A 172 -7.22 -8.38 4.45
CA LYS A 172 -7.81 -7.60 5.54
C LYS A 172 -8.26 -6.25 5.01
N ALA A 173 -9.46 -5.82 5.38
CA ALA A 173 -9.87 -4.45 5.15
C ALA A 173 -8.73 -3.52 5.62
N PRO A 174 -8.47 -2.37 4.97
CA PRO A 174 -7.48 -1.44 5.47
C PRO A 174 -7.76 -1.27 6.98
N ALA A 175 -6.79 -1.64 7.82
CA ALA A 175 -6.78 -1.10 9.16
C ALA A 175 -6.89 0.41 8.92
N ALA A 176 -7.85 1.07 9.55
CA ALA A 176 -8.05 2.50 9.40
C ALA A 176 -6.69 3.16 9.66
N SER A 177 -5.92 3.36 8.58
CA SER A 177 -4.65 4.05 8.63
C SER A 177 -5.02 5.50 8.85
N GLY A 178 -4.66 6.03 10.00
CA GLY A 178 -5.03 7.36 10.43
C GLY A 178 -4.45 8.48 9.57
N ASN A 179 -4.83 8.57 8.29
CA ASN A 179 -4.52 9.74 7.46
C ASN A 179 -5.51 10.04 6.33
N ASP A 180 -6.53 9.21 6.08
CA ASP A 180 -7.67 9.67 5.26
C ASP A 180 -8.74 10.27 6.20
N SER A 181 -8.38 11.39 6.84
CA SER A 181 -9.37 12.18 7.54
C SER A 181 -10.32 12.78 6.50
N PHE A 182 -11.61 12.59 6.70
CA PHE A 182 -12.65 13.19 5.87
C PHE A 182 -13.63 13.98 6.73
N LEU A 183 -14.32 14.89 6.11
CA LEU A 183 -15.33 15.70 6.79
C LEU A 183 -16.68 15.01 6.73
N VAL A 184 -17.41 15.08 7.82
CA VAL A 184 -18.82 14.70 7.88
C VAL A 184 -19.63 15.87 8.43
N LYS A 185 -20.81 16.10 7.85
CA LYS A 185 -21.81 17.02 8.35
C LYS A 185 -22.90 16.24 9.08
N ILE A 186 -23.26 16.66 10.26
CA ILE A 186 -24.40 16.06 11.00
C ILE A 186 -25.70 16.50 10.31
N ILE A 187 -26.47 15.52 9.85
CA ILE A 187 -27.78 15.73 9.23
C ILE A 187 -28.95 15.26 10.13
N TYR A 188 -28.63 14.66 11.26
CA TYR A 188 -29.62 14.25 12.27
C TYR A 188 -30.25 15.48 12.92
N THR A 189 -31.59 15.55 12.87
CA THR A 189 -32.38 16.72 13.33
C THR A 189 -33.03 16.52 14.70
N GLY A 190 -32.82 15.37 15.35
CA GLY A 190 -33.34 15.12 16.69
C GLY A 190 -32.83 16.15 17.71
N LYS A 191 -33.71 16.70 18.54
CA LYS A 191 -33.38 17.73 19.53
C LYS A 191 -32.32 17.29 20.54
N GLU A 192 -32.26 15.99 20.82
CA GLU A 192 -31.27 15.34 21.70
C GLU A 192 -29.86 15.27 21.10
N GLY A 193 -29.74 15.52 19.77
CA GLY A 193 -28.48 15.42 19.04
C GLY A 193 -28.01 13.98 18.81
N LEU A 194 -26.87 13.81 18.13
CA LEU A 194 -26.24 12.53 17.88
C LEU A 194 -25.19 12.21 18.95
N ASN A 195 -25.34 11.10 19.63
CA ASN A 195 -24.43 10.66 20.68
C ASN A 195 -23.01 10.40 20.17
N VAL A 196 -22.02 10.91 20.89
CA VAL A 196 -20.61 10.52 20.78
C VAL A 196 -20.31 9.48 21.84
N ARG A 197 -19.65 8.39 21.47
CA ARG A 197 -19.40 7.26 22.37
C ARG A 197 -17.91 6.96 22.53
N LYS A 198 -17.55 6.42 23.68
CA LYS A 198 -16.15 6.06 23.98
C LYS A 198 -15.59 5.02 23.03
N GLU A 199 -16.41 4.05 22.64
CA GLU A 199 -16.06 2.96 21.70
C GLU A 199 -17.06 2.89 20.54
N PRO A 200 -16.72 2.30 19.38
CA PRO A 200 -17.56 2.26 18.19
C PRO A 200 -18.68 1.22 18.28
N THR A 201 -19.56 1.39 19.26
CA THR A 201 -20.73 0.56 19.49
C THR A 201 -21.82 1.32 20.25
N THR A 202 -23.07 0.97 20.03
CA THR A 202 -24.23 1.55 20.74
C THR A 202 -24.28 1.22 22.24
N ALA A 203 -23.61 0.15 22.65
CA ALA A 203 -23.52 -0.27 24.06
C ALA A 203 -22.48 0.51 24.87
N SER A 204 -21.60 1.30 24.19
CA SER A 204 -20.54 2.04 24.88
C SER A 204 -21.06 3.31 25.55
N GLN A 205 -20.34 3.74 26.59
CA GLN A 205 -20.61 4.98 27.32
C GLN A 205 -20.68 6.18 26.37
N ILE A 206 -21.64 7.07 26.58
CA ILE A 206 -21.75 8.36 25.89
C ILE A 206 -20.74 9.32 26.49
N THR A 207 -19.89 9.91 25.64
CA THR A 207 -18.84 10.88 26.02
C THR A 207 -19.20 12.32 25.61
N GLY A 208 -20.25 12.49 24.82
CA GLY A 208 -20.74 13.80 24.38
C GLY A 208 -21.86 13.67 23.38
N VAL A 209 -22.31 14.82 22.86
CA VAL A 209 -23.36 14.93 21.86
C VAL A 209 -22.94 15.94 20.79
N VAL A 210 -23.29 15.67 19.53
CA VAL A 210 -23.08 16.60 18.39
C VAL A 210 -24.41 16.89 17.72
N TYR A 211 -24.54 18.10 17.13
CA TYR A 211 -25.82 18.61 16.71
C TYR A 211 -25.90 18.89 15.20
N TYR A 212 -27.12 19.01 14.70
CA TYR A 212 -27.45 19.31 13.30
C TYR A 212 -26.62 20.45 12.72
N LYS A 213 -26.17 20.27 11.46
CA LYS A 213 -25.28 21.16 10.69
C LYS A 213 -23.83 21.27 11.16
N GLN A 214 -23.45 20.74 12.32
CA GLN A 214 -22.05 20.71 12.72
C GLN A 214 -21.23 19.82 11.77
N VAL A 215 -19.97 20.22 11.54
CA VAL A 215 -19.03 19.51 10.67
C VAL A 215 -17.84 19.03 11.50
N PHE A 216 -17.49 17.77 11.32
CA PHE A 216 -16.40 17.14 12.07
C PHE A 216 -15.43 16.42 11.13
N THR A 217 -14.15 16.40 11.50
CA THR A 217 -13.14 15.58 10.86
C THR A 217 -13.16 14.20 11.50
N ILE A 218 -13.35 13.17 10.68
CA ILE A 218 -13.19 11.78 11.06
C ILE A 218 -11.76 11.35 10.76
N VAL A 219 -11.06 10.79 11.75
CA VAL A 219 -9.66 10.38 11.65
C VAL A 219 -9.47 8.86 11.66
N GLU A 220 -10.51 8.11 12.02
CA GLU A 220 -10.50 6.65 12.07
C GLU A 220 -11.92 6.14 11.83
N THR A 221 -12.07 4.97 11.17
CA THR A 221 -13.37 4.33 10.98
C THR A 221 -13.32 2.87 11.44
N LYS A 222 -14.40 2.41 12.10
CA LYS A 222 -14.55 1.01 12.53
C LYS A 222 -16.04 0.65 12.59
N ASN A 223 -16.45 -0.45 11.95
CA ASN A 223 -17.83 -0.96 12.01
C ASN A 223 -18.91 0.10 11.74
N ASN A 224 -18.71 0.96 10.74
CA ASN A 224 -19.59 2.10 10.41
C ASN A 224 -19.67 3.19 11.49
N TRP A 225 -18.63 3.31 12.33
CA TRP A 225 -18.40 4.42 13.26
C TRP A 225 -17.19 5.23 12.83
N GLY A 226 -17.22 6.53 13.09
CA GLY A 226 -16.13 7.46 12.82
C GLY A 226 -15.61 8.09 14.10
N LYS A 227 -14.30 8.04 14.32
CA LYS A 227 -13.63 8.70 15.44
C LYS A 227 -13.40 10.17 15.14
N LEU A 228 -13.85 11.02 16.04
CA LEU A 228 -13.68 12.46 15.92
C LEU A 228 -12.22 12.86 16.14
N LYS A 229 -11.69 13.76 15.29
CA LYS A 229 -10.34 14.33 15.44
C LYS A 229 -10.14 15.05 16.78
N SER A 230 -11.21 15.57 17.38
CA SER A 230 -11.18 16.21 18.70
C SER A 230 -10.80 15.27 19.85
N GLY A 231 -10.82 13.95 19.62
CA GLY A 231 -10.63 12.96 20.69
C GLY A 231 -11.87 12.70 21.55
N LEU A 232 -12.99 13.39 21.30
CA LEU A 232 -14.22 13.26 22.10
C LEU A 232 -14.79 11.83 22.07
N GLY A 233 -14.57 11.09 20.98
CA GLY A 233 -15.02 9.71 20.83
C GLY A 233 -15.47 9.37 19.41
N TRP A 234 -16.43 8.47 19.31
CA TRP A 234 -16.94 7.89 18.07
C TRP A 234 -18.38 8.30 17.80
N ILE A 235 -18.71 8.62 16.55
CA ILE A 235 -20.09 8.84 16.08
C ILE A 235 -20.44 7.80 15.04
N SER A 236 -21.74 7.45 14.95
CA SER A 236 -22.26 6.58 13.88
C SER A 236 -22.10 7.28 12.52
N LEU A 237 -21.57 6.56 11.53
CA LEU A 237 -21.47 6.99 10.13
C LEU A 237 -22.68 6.55 9.29
N ASN A 238 -23.79 6.14 9.93
CA ASN A 238 -25.00 5.83 9.21
C ASN A 238 -25.50 7.07 8.46
N ASN A 239 -25.85 6.91 7.18
CA ASN A 239 -26.33 7.99 6.30
C ASN A 239 -27.63 8.68 6.77
N LYS A 240 -28.34 8.10 7.76
CA LYS A 240 -29.46 8.75 8.47
C LYS A 240 -29.00 9.87 9.41
N TYR A 241 -27.74 9.84 9.84
CA TYR A 241 -27.19 10.76 10.86
C TYR A 241 -26.16 11.72 10.31
N VAL A 242 -25.37 11.28 9.30
CA VAL A 242 -24.26 12.05 8.77
C VAL A 242 -24.20 12.00 7.25
N GLN A 243 -23.72 13.10 6.67
CA GLN A 243 -23.38 13.21 5.26
C GLN A 243 -21.86 13.39 5.14
N LYS A 244 -21.19 12.58 4.34
CA LYS A 244 -19.78 12.77 4.00
C LYS A 244 -19.64 13.93 3.02
N LEU A 245 -18.69 14.85 3.30
CA LEU A 245 -18.37 16.00 2.47
C LEU A 245 -17.20 15.72 1.54
#